data_698dd48858bddeeebc2456797ec266f4
#
_entry.id   698dd48858bddeeebc2456797ec266f4
#
_cell.length_a   1.000
_cell.length_b   1.000
_cell.length_c   1.000
_cell.angle_alpha   90.00
_cell.angle_beta   90.00
_cell.angle_gamma   90.00
#
_symmetry.space_group_name_H-M   'P 1'
#
loop_
_entity.id
_entity.type
_entity.pdbx_description
1 polymer ?
#
loop_
_entity_poly.entity_id
_entity_poly.type
_entity_poly.pdbx_seq_one_letter_code
_entity_poly.pdbx_strand_id
1 'polypeptide(L)'
;ISNKNKERKFLKKPKEPSLIKVANKEFAFTKLMKCGLCGSCITADEKFKKQVNGNIHRYVYYGCCKFYDKQCKCGYIREEDLIKQLEAMLDNLDLDEIGMKEHIKLEVERYKKFQSGVLGVKDKIKVADIEIRNYAKYVLREGTNFEKRELLSCFRSKILLADKVVTLQN
;
A
#
# COMPACT_ATOMS: atom_id res chain seq x y z
N ILE A 1 -20.58 -55.89 43.34
CA ILE A 1 -20.71 -55.42 41.95
C ILE A 1 -19.96 -54.07 41.86
N SER A 2 -18.76 -54.14 41.38
CA SER A 2 -17.80 -53.05 41.38
C SER A 2 -17.86 -52.31 40.03
N ASN A 3 -18.18 -51.05 40.05
CA ASN A 3 -18.27 -50.21 38.86
C ASN A 3 -16.90 -49.50 38.68
N LYS A 4 -16.10 -50.01 37.75
CA LYS A 4 -14.83 -49.37 37.36
C LYS A 4 -15.08 -48.42 36.21
N ASN A 5 -15.36 -47.16 36.49
CA ASN A 5 -15.30 -46.08 35.53
C ASN A 5 -13.81 -45.72 35.29
N LYS A 6 -13.26 -46.23 34.19
CA LYS A 6 -11.95 -45.84 33.71
C LYS A 6 -12.09 -44.46 33.03
N GLU A 7 -11.63 -43.41 33.72
CA GLU A 7 -11.39 -42.11 33.10
C GLU A 7 -10.34 -42.23 31.99
N ARG A 8 -10.78 -42.08 30.74
CA ARG A 8 -9.86 -41.93 29.62
C ARG A 8 -9.28 -40.52 29.68
N LYS A 9 -8.08 -40.36 30.24
CA LYS A 9 -7.26 -39.15 30.11
C LYS A 9 -6.92 -38.98 28.63
N PHE A 10 -7.61 -38.05 27.96
CA PHE A 10 -7.20 -37.58 26.67
C PHE A 10 -5.86 -36.88 26.82
N LEU A 11 -4.78 -37.54 26.41
CA LEU A 11 -3.49 -36.93 26.22
C LEU A 11 -3.65 -35.85 25.14
N LYS A 12 -3.62 -34.59 25.55
CA LYS A 12 -3.54 -33.46 24.62
C LYS A 12 -2.25 -33.64 23.83
N LYS A 13 -2.35 -33.87 22.51
CA LYS A 13 -1.20 -33.84 21.62
C LYS A 13 -0.42 -32.55 21.88
N PRO A 14 0.92 -32.59 22.02
CA PRO A 14 1.71 -31.39 22.11
C PRO A 14 1.38 -30.53 20.88
N LYS A 15 1.02 -29.28 21.10
CA LYS A 15 0.89 -28.31 20.02
C LYS A 15 2.30 -28.14 19.45
N GLU A 16 2.55 -28.64 18.24
CA GLU A 16 3.74 -28.28 17.52
C GLU A 16 3.81 -26.73 17.48
N PRO A 17 4.98 -26.14 17.78
CA PRO A 17 5.12 -24.72 17.63
C PRO A 17 4.84 -24.43 16.16
N SER A 18 3.70 -23.80 15.89
CA SER A 18 3.42 -23.28 14.58
C SER A 18 4.58 -22.31 14.29
N LEU A 19 5.46 -22.72 13.37
CA LEU A 19 6.38 -21.80 12.70
C LEU A 19 5.49 -20.74 12.06
N ILE A 20 5.23 -19.68 12.80
CA ILE A 20 4.62 -18.47 12.28
C ILE A 20 5.65 -17.95 11.28
N LYS A 21 5.56 -18.42 10.04
CA LYS A 21 6.13 -17.71 8.91
C LYS A 21 5.38 -16.39 8.85
N VAL A 22 5.83 -15.42 9.64
CA VAL A 22 5.51 -14.03 9.44
C VAL A 22 6.22 -13.65 8.14
N ALA A 23 5.66 -14.08 7.02
CA ALA A 23 5.95 -13.46 5.76
C ALA A 23 5.51 -12.02 5.95
N ASN A 24 6.45 -11.12 6.13
CA ASN A 24 6.20 -9.69 6.13
C ASN A 24 5.63 -9.34 4.77
N LYS A 25 4.30 -9.43 4.64
CA LYS A 25 3.60 -9.00 3.45
C LYS A 25 3.72 -7.49 3.38
N GLU A 26 4.52 -7.03 2.44
CA GLU A 26 4.67 -5.61 2.21
C GLU A 26 3.52 -5.11 1.33
N PHE A 27 2.74 -4.20 1.87
CA PHE A 27 1.70 -3.47 1.14
C PHE A 27 2.18 -2.04 0.90
N ALA A 28 1.90 -1.51 -0.30
CA ALA A 28 2.42 -0.23 -0.74
C ALA A 28 2.13 0.93 0.22
N PHE A 29 0.90 1.03 0.73
CA PHE A 29 0.43 2.24 1.43
C PHE A 29 0.30 2.11 2.95
N THR A 30 0.76 1.00 3.54
CA THR A 30 0.75 0.83 5.01
C THR A 30 1.67 1.82 5.70
N LYS A 31 1.20 2.39 6.82
CA LYS A 31 1.94 3.34 7.68
C LYS A 31 2.25 4.70 7.03
N LEU A 32 1.95 4.90 5.75
CA LEU A 32 2.14 6.19 5.07
C LEU A 32 0.96 7.15 5.30
N MET A 33 -0.20 6.58 5.63
CA MET A 33 -1.40 7.35 5.89
C MET A 33 -1.82 7.24 7.35
N LYS A 34 -2.56 8.24 7.81
CA LYS A 34 -3.19 8.26 9.14
C LYS A 34 -4.71 8.27 9.02
N CYS A 35 -5.37 7.76 10.04
CA CYS A 35 -6.82 7.84 10.14
C CYS A 35 -7.23 9.29 10.49
N GLY A 36 -8.06 9.91 9.64
CA GLY A 36 -8.56 11.26 9.87
C GLY A 36 -9.54 11.36 11.06
N LEU A 37 -10.10 10.23 11.54
CA LEU A 37 -11.03 10.21 12.67
C LEU A 37 -10.31 10.07 14.01
N CYS A 38 -9.34 9.17 14.13
CA CYS A 38 -8.72 8.84 15.42
C CYS A 38 -7.19 8.98 15.43
N GLY A 39 -6.57 9.38 14.33
CA GLY A 39 -5.11 9.56 14.22
C GLY A 39 -4.28 8.27 14.16
N SER A 40 -4.89 7.09 14.30
CA SER A 40 -4.18 5.81 14.21
C SER A 40 -3.60 5.58 12.81
N CYS A 41 -2.59 4.72 12.70
CA CYS A 41 -2.04 4.37 11.40
C CYS A 41 -3.04 3.57 10.54
N ILE A 42 -2.89 3.66 9.23
CA ILE A 42 -3.60 2.84 8.28
C ILE A 42 -2.80 1.55 8.04
N THR A 43 -3.49 0.43 8.07
CA THR A 43 -2.96 -0.91 7.79
C THR A 43 -3.65 -1.51 6.58
N ALA A 44 -3.09 -2.59 6.05
CA ALA A 44 -3.69 -3.32 4.94
C ALA A 44 -4.08 -4.73 5.37
N ASP A 45 -5.13 -5.23 4.73
CA ASP A 45 -5.60 -6.61 4.82
C ASP A 45 -5.87 -7.13 3.40
N GLU A 46 -5.57 -8.39 3.14
CA GLU A 46 -5.83 -9.01 1.84
C GLU A 46 -6.88 -10.10 1.97
N LYS A 47 -7.74 -10.18 0.97
CA LYS A 47 -8.79 -11.19 0.87
C LYS A 47 -8.74 -11.87 -0.48
N PHE A 48 -8.83 -13.19 -0.47
CA PHE A 48 -8.92 -14.00 -1.66
C PHE A 48 -10.36 -14.44 -1.87
N LYS A 49 -10.91 -14.18 -3.05
CA LYS A 49 -12.26 -14.61 -3.42
C LYS A 49 -12.19 -15.52 -4.65
N LYS A 50 -12.76 -16.71 -4.52
CA LYS A 50 -12.97 -17.61 -5.66
C LYS A 50 -14.18 -17.12 -6.45
N GLN A 51 -13.97 -16.93 -7.74
CA GLN A 51 -15.04 -16.56 -8.68
C GLN A 51 -15.78 -17.78 -9.23
N VAL A 52 -16.92 -17.55 -9.86
CA VAL A 52 -17.75 -18.62 -10.46
C VAL A 52 -16.97 -19.39 -11.54
N ASN A 53 -16.06 -18.71 -12.26
CA ASN A 53 -15.18 -19.31 -13.27
C ASN A 53 -13.99 -20.11 -12.69
N GLY A 54 -13.92 -20.23 -11.35
CA GLY A 54 -12.85 -20.95 -10.65
C GLY A 54 -11.59 -20.12 -10.36
N ASN A 55 -11.45 -18.93 -10.91
CA ASN A 55 -10.32 -18.05 -10.68
C ASN A 55 -10.34 -17.48 -9.25
N ILE A 56 -9.16 -17.32 -8.67
CA ILE A 56 -9.00 -16.70 -7.35
C ILE A 56 -8.53 -15.27 -7.55
N HIS A 57 -9.35 -14.31 -7.14
CA HIS A 57 -8.98 -12.90 -7.12
C HIS A 57 -8.49 -12.47 -5.74
N ARG A 58 -7.38 -11.75 -5.72
CA ARG A 58 -6.80 -11.10 -4.55
C ARG A 58 -7.28 -9.65 -4.48
N TYR A 59 -7.82 -9.26 -3.34
CA TYR A 59 -8.23 -7.90 -3.06
C TYR A 59 -7.46 -7.37 -1.85
N VAL A 60 -6.89 -6.18 -1.97
CA VAL A 60 -6.23 -5.49 -0.87
C VAL A 60 -7.13 -4.36 -0.38
N TYR A 61 -7.27 -4.25 0.94
CA TYR A 61 -8.07 -3.24 1.61
C TYR A 61 -7.20 -2.48 2.60
N TYR A 62 -7.36 -1.17 2.64
CA TYR A 62 -6.70 -0.31 3.60
C TYR A 62 -7.71 0.23 4.60
N GLY A 63 -7.37 0.23 5.88
CA GLY A 63 -8.26 0.70 6.93
C GLY A 63 -7.50 1.07 8.21
N CYS A 64 -8.18 1.72 9.13
CA CYS A 64 -7.64 2.11 10.41
C CYS A 64 -7.27 0.90 11.27
N CYS A 65 -6.06 0.90 11.86
CA CYS A 65 -5.64 -0.14 12.80
C CYS A 65 -6.33 -0.04 14.18
N LYS A 66 -7.12 1.02 14.43
CA LYS A 66 -7.90 1.25 15.65
C LYS A 66 -7.09 1.24 16.94
N PHE A 67 -5.83 1.68 16.85
CA PHE A 67 -4.94 1.66 18.01
C PHE A 67 -5.37 2.66 19.09
N TYR A 68 -5.71 3.89 18.70
CA TYR A 68 -6.15 4.92 19.64
C TYR A 68 -7.64 4.84 19.98
N ASP A 69 -8.47 4.37 19.04
CA ASP A 69 -9.90 4.19 19.24
C ASP A 69 -10.37 2.87 18.62
N LYS A 70 -10.72 1.92 19.48
CA LYS A 70 -11.20 0.58 19.06
C LYS A 70 -12.55 0.63 18.34
N GLN A 71 -13.34 1.68 18.57
CA GLN A 71 -14.67 1.88 17.96
C GLN A 71 -14.62 2.76 16.71
N CYS A 72 -13.42 3.15 16.26
CA CYS A 72 -13.24 4.00 15.09
C CYS A 72 -13.98 3.46 13.87
N LYS A 73 -14.79 4.31 13.24
CA LYS A 73 -15.65 3.99 12.08
C LYS A 73 -15.03 4.37 10.73
N CYS A 74 -13.72 4.54 10.63
CA CYS A 74 -13.01 4.98 9.42
C CYS A 74 -13.37 4.17 8.14
N GLY A 75 -13.85 2.95 8.29
CA GLY A 75 -14.16 2.08 7.15
C GLY A 75 -12.89 1.50 6.48
N TYR A 76 -13.12 0.75 5.40
CA TYR A 76 -12.07 0.15 4.58
C TYR A 76 -12.23 0.61 3.13
N ILE A 77 -11.12 0.98 2.49
CA ILE A 77 -11.06 1.32 1.07
C ILE A 77 -10.29 0.25 0.31
N ARG A 78 -10.70 -0.08 -0.92
CA ARG A 78 -9.93 -0.96 -1.79
C ARG A 78 -8.69 -0.25 -2.31
N GLU A 79 -7.62 -1.00 -2.57
CA GLU A 79 -6.39 -0.46 -3.14
C GLU A 79 -6.63 0.27 -4.48
N GLU A 80 -7.48 -0.30 -5.33
CA GLU A 80 -7.84 0.30 -6.63
C GLU A 80 -8.53 1.66 -6.48
N ASP A 81 -9.46 1.78 -5.52
CA ASP A 81 -10.18 3.03 -5.26
C ASP A 81 -9.27 4.04 -4.55
N LEU A 82 -8.36 3.57 -3.71
CA LEU A 82 -7.34 4.40 -3.08
C LEU A 82 -6.40 5.01 -4.13
N ILE A 83 -5.92 4.20 -5.08
CA ILE A 83 -5.06 4.67 -6.17
C ILE A 83 -5.77 5.74 -6.99
N LYS A 84 -7.03 5.52 -7.37
CA LYS A 84 -7.83 6.52 -8.13
C LYS A 84 -7.95 7.86 -7.39
N GLN A 85 -8.15 7.82 -6.07
CA GLN A 85 -8.23 9.05 -5.28
C GLN A 85 -6.87 9.76 -5.18
N LEU A 86 -5.77 9.00 -5.01
CA LEU A 86 -4.43 9.55 -5.01
C LEU A 86 -4.07 10.18 -6.37
N GLU A 87 -4.50 9.57 -7.48
CA GLU A 87 -4.32 10.14 -8.82
C GLU A 87 -5.09 11.46 -9.01
N ALA A 88 -6.35 11.49 -8.57
CA ALA A 88 -7.15 12.71 -8.62
C ALA A 88 -6.56 13.82 -7.76
N MET A 89 -5.93 13.47 -6.63
CA MET A 89 -5.21 14.44 -5.80
C MET A 89 -3.99 15.01 -6.52
N LEU A 90 -3.23 14.18 -7.25
CA LEU A 90 -2.06 14.63 -8.03
C LEU A 90 -2.44 15.66 -9.11
N ASP A 91 -3.67 15.62 -9.65
CA ASP A 91 -4.13 16.60 -10.62
C ASP A 91 -4.31 18.01 -10.03
N ASN A 92 -4.66 18.06 -8.75
CA ASN A 92 -5.01 19.31 -8.07
C ASN A 92 -3.87 19.87 -7.22
N LEU A 93 -2.77 19.15 -7.05
CA LEU A 93 -1.65 19.57 -6.21
C LEU A 93 -0.59 20.33 -7.01
N ASP A 94 0.00 21.33 -6.36
CA ASP A 94 1.22 21.94 -6.87
C ASP A 94 2.40 21.01 -6.63
N LEU A 95 3.01 20.56 -7.72
CA LEU A 95 4.15 19.62 -7.65
C LEU A 95 5.41 20.26 -7.03
N ASP A 96 5.50 21.58 -7.04
CA ASP A 96 6.60 22.29 -6.38
C ASP A 96 6.45 22.28 -4.85
N GLU A 97 5.24 22.33 -4.32
CA GLU A 97 4.95 22.21 -2.89
C GLU A 97 5.21 20.79 -2.37
N ILE A 98 5.09 19.78 -3.22
CA ILE A 98 5.23 18.38 -2.83
C ILE A 98 6.71 17.96 -2.72
N GLY A 99 7.66 18.72 -3.26
CA GLY A 99 9.07 18.32 -3.33
C GLY A 99 9.35 17.21 -4.37
N MET A 100 8.34 16.84 -5.16
CA MET A 100 8.44 15.77 -6.15
C MET A 100 9.37 16.11 -7.30
N LYS A 101 9.49 17.38 -7.66
CA LYS A 101 10.24 17.81 -8.85
C LYS A 101 11.70 17.36 -8.83
N GLU A 102 12.33 17.45 -7.68
CA GLU A 102 13.76 17.07 -7.56
C GLU A 102 13.94 15.54 -7.55
N HIS A 103 13.06 14.84 -6.84
CA HIS A 103 13.14 13.39 -6.72
C HIS A 103 12.89 12.70 -8.06
N ILE A 104 11.87 13.13 -8.80
CA ILE A 104 11.54 12.58 -10.12
C ILE A 104 12.63 12.95 -11.15
N LYS A 105 13.22 14.13 -11.07
CA LYS A 105 14.36 14.47 -11.92
C LYS A 105 15.52 13.49 -11.76
N LEU A 106 15.85 13.13 -10.52
CA LEU A 106 16.89 12.15 -10.22
C LEU A 106 16.56 10.77 -10.78
N GLU A 107 15.33 10.31 -10.64
CA GLU A 107 14.88 9.02 -11.18
C GLU A 107 14.89 9.00 -12.71
N VAL A 108 14.44 10.08 -13.35
CA VAL A 108 14.50 10.22 -14.81
C VAL A 108 15.94 10.24 -15.31
N GLU A 109 16.87 10.89 -14.59
CA GLU A 109 18.29 10.86 -14.92
C GLU A 109 18.90 9.47 -14.75
N ARG A 110 18.53 8.73 -13.70
CA ARG A 110 18.94 7.34 -13.50
C ARG A 110 18.44 6.45 -14.62
N TYR A 111 17.17 6.57 -14.99
CA TYR A 111 16.58 5.82 -16.08
C TYR A 111 17.27 6.10 -17.43
N LYS A 112 17.61 7.36 -17.71
CA LYS A 112 18.38 7.75 -18.89
C LYS A 112 19.78 7.15 -18.91
N LYS A 113 20.49 7.17 -17.79
CA LYS A 113 21.82 6.55 -17.67
C LYS A 113 21.74 5.04 -17.89
N PHE A 114 20.68 4.39 -17.38
CA PHE A 114 20.44 2.98 -17.61
C PHE A 114 20.16 2.67 -19.09
N GLN A 115 19.28 3.42 -19.74
CA GLN A 115 18.98 3.24 -21.16
C GLN A 115 20.19 3.47 -22.05
N SER A 116 21.00 4.52 -21.80
CA SER A 116 22.17 4.82 -22.59
C SER A 116 23.31 3.82 -22.37
N GLY A 117 23.49 3.32 -21.15
CA GLY A 117 24.58 2.42 -20.77
C GLY A 117 24.31 0.95 -21.09
N VAL A 118 23.08 0.49 -20.94
CA VAL A 118 22.73 -0.94 -21.06
C VAL A 118 22.09 -1.28 -22.41
N LEU A 119 21.21 -0.42 -22.91
CA LEU A 119 20.44 -0.70 -24.13
C LEU A 119 21.03 -0.03 -25.38
N GLY A 120 22.06 0.81 -25.26
CA GLY A 120 22.67 1.49 -26.39
C GLY A 120 21.73 2.43 -27.17
N VAL A 121 20.56 2.72 -26.63
CA VAL A 121 19.55 3.57 -27.26
C VAL A 121 19.96 5.02 -27.14
N LYS A 122 20.33 5.62 -28.26
CA LYS A 122 20.76 7.03 -28.35
C LYS A 122 19.59 8.02 -28.49
N ASP A 123 18.36 7.55 -28.34
CA ASP A 123 17.20 8.44 -28.42
C ASP A 123 17.19 9.42 -27.24
N LYS A 124 17.40 10.68 -27.58
CA LYS A 124 17.34 11.82 -26.66
C LYS A 124 15.89 12.06 -26.26
N ILE A 125 15.40 11.26 -25.31
CA ILE A 125 14.15 11.61 -24.62
C ILE A 125 14.43 12.91 -23.86
N LYS A 126 13.88 14.02 -24.35
CA LYS A 126 14.00 15.31 -23.69
C LYS A 126 13.28 15.21 -22.36
N VAL A 127 13.95 15.57 -21.26
CA VAL A 127 13.37 15.54 -19.89
C VAL A 127 12.15 16.44 -19.79
N ALA A 128 12.06 17.48 -20.64
CA ALA A 128 10.92 18.37 -20.75
C ALA A 128 9.60 17.69 -21.20
N ASP A 129 9.72 16.53 -21.86
CA ASP A 129 8.56 15.84 -22.42
C ASP A 129 7.90 14.82 -21.45
N ILE A 130 8.53 14.58 -20.28
CA ILE A 130 7.96 13.73 -19.23
C ILE A 130 7.18 14.64 -18.29
N GLU A 131 5.89 14.64 -18.46
CA GLU A 131 5.00 15.28 -17.52
C GLU A 131 5.08 14.54 -16.17
N ILE A 132 5.60 15.22 -15.16
CA ILE A 132 5.87 14.66 -13.81
C ILE A 132 4.60 14.00 -13.23
N ARG A 133 3.42 14.61 -13.47
CA ARG A 133 2.15 14.05 -13.03
C ARG A 133 1.82 12.73 -13.70
N ASN A 134 2.05 12.61 -15.00
CA ASN A 134 1.79 11.36 -15.74
C ASN A 134 2.72 10.26 -15.26
N TYR A 135 3.97 10.57 -14.98
CA TYR A 135 4.91 9.61 -14.38
C TYR A 135 4.46 9.18 -12.98
N ALA A 136 4.07 10.11 -12.12
CA ALA A 136 3.58 9.79 -10.77
C ALA A 136 2.32 8.90 -10.81
N LYS A 137 1.37 9.19 -11.70
CA LYS A 137 0.20 8.34 -11.94
C LYS A 137 0.57 6.95 -12.44
N TYR A 138 1.52 6.87 -13.37
CA TYR A 138 2.03 5.58 -13.86
C TYR A 138 2.61 4.75 -12.71
N VAL A 139 3.45 5.34 -11.85
CA VAL A 139 4.02 4.67 -10.68
C VAL A 139 2.92 4.20 -9.71
N LEU A 140 1.88 4.99 -9.47
CA LEU A 140 0.76 4.57 -8.61
C LEU A 140 0.00 3.35 -9.17
N ARG A 141 -0.12 3.24 -10.49
CA ARG A 141 -0.81 2.11 -11.15
C ARG A 141 0.07 0.89 -11.24
N GLU A 142 1.20 1.03 -11.89
CA GLU A 142 2.02 -0.08 -12.38
C GLU A 142 3.31 -0.27 -11.57
N GLY A 143 3.68 0.69 -10.74
CA GLY A 143 4.90 0.63 -9.94
C GLY A 143 4.88 -0.48 -8.90
N THR A 144 6.07 -0.91 -8.51
CA THR A 144 6.27 -1.83 -7.39
C THR A 144 5.81 -1.21 -6.06
N ASN A 145 5.61 -2.03 -5.04
CA ASN A 145 5.28 -1.52 -3.69
C ASN A 145 6.32 -0.53 -3.18
N PHE A 146 7.60 -0.75 -3.51
CA PHE A 146 8.69 0.14 -3.12
C PHE A 146 8.57 1.51 -3.80
N GLU A 147 8.41 1.54 -5.12
CA GLU A 147 8.25 2.79 -5.89
C GLU A 147 7.02 3.59 -5.46
N LYS A 148 5.89 2.91 -5.22
CA LYS A 148 4.67 3.55 -4.68
C LYS A 148 4.93 4.18 -3.31
N ARG A 149 5.70 3.51 -2.45
CA ARG A 149 6.06 4.05 -1.13
C ARG A 149 6.97 5.26 -1.24
N GLU A 150 8.01 5.18 -2.08
CA GLU A 150 8.91 6.30 -2.33
C GLU A 150 8.15 7.51 -2.84
N LEU A 151 7.26 7.31 -3.83
CA LEU A 151 6.43 8.37 -4.37
C LEU A 151 5.62 9.07 -3.28
N LEU A 152 4.92 8.32 -2.42
CA LEU A 152 4.12 8.91 -1.36
C LEU A 152 4.93 9.50 -0.22
N SER A 153 6.16 9.04 -0.01
CA SER A 153 7.06 9.64 1.00
C SER A 153 7.55 11.02 0.61
N CYS A 154 7.49 11.37 -0.68
CA CYS A 154 7.81 12.71 -1.18
C CYS A 154 6.76 13.77 -0.81
N PHE A 155 5.55 13.35 -0.41
CA PHE A 155 4.52 14.29 0.01
C PHE A 155 4.90 14.94 1.35
N ARG A 156 4.97 16.26 1.38
CA ARG A 156 5.22 17.03 2.61
C ARG A 156 4.01 17.03 3.54
N SER A 157 2.82 17.03 2.96
CA SER A 157 1.55 17.01 3.67
C SER A 157 1.22 15.60 4.16
N LYS A 158 0.57 15.50 5.32
CA LYS A 158 0.10 14.21 5.84
C LYS A 158 -1.10 13.73 5.05
N ILE A 159 -1.05 12.49 4.61
CA ILE A 159 -2.17 11.84 3.94
C ILE A 159 -3.10 11.24 5.00
N LEU A 160 -4.35 11.63 4.99
CA LEU A 160 -5.40 11.16 5.89
C LEU A 160 -6.42 10.30 5.14
N LEU A 161 -6.90 9.26 5.80
CA LEU A 161 -8.03 8.45 5.34
C LEU A 161 -9.18 8.54 6.35
N ALA A 162 -10.33 9.03 5.92
CA ALA A 162 -11.55 9.07 6.72
C ALA A 162 -12.75 8.69 5.83
N ASP A 163 -13.60 7.79 6.31
CA ASP A 163 -14.83 7.38 5.61
C ASP A 163 -14.61 7.01 4.14
N LYS A 164 -13.52 6.28 3.86
CA LYS A 164 -13.07 5.87 2.51
C LYS A 164 -12.65 7.04 1.60
N VAL A 165 -12.46 8.23 2.15
CA VAL A 165 -11.99 9.40 1.42
C VAL A 165 -10.57 9.74 1.86
N VAL A 166 -9.71 10.01 0.88
CA VAL A 166 -8.32 10.43 1.09
C VAL A 166 -8.23 11.94 1.01
N THR A 167 -7.59 12.55 1.99
CA THR A 167 -7.38 14.00 2.06
C THR A 167 -5.94 14.31 2.46
N LEU A 168 -5.47 15.51 2.14
CA LEU A 168 -4.19 16.02 2.64
C LEU A 168 -4.43 16.99 3.80
N GLN A 169 -3.58 16.90 4.79
CA GLN A 169 -3.49 17.85 5.88
C GLN A 169 -2.17 18.62 5.74
N ASN A 170 -2.27 19.89 5.46
CA ASN A 170 -1.15 20.84 5.49
C ASN A 170 -0.74 21.14 6.93
#